data_b521b4ee7a198517f08edd2244a04c80
#
_entry.id   b521b4ee7a198517f08edd2244a04c80
#
_cell.length_a   1.000
_cell.length_b   1.000
_cell.length_c   1.000
_cell.angle_alpha   90.00
_cell.angle_beta   90.00
_cell.angle_gamma   90.00
#
_symmetry.space_group_name_H-M   'P 1'
#
loop_
_entity.id
_entity.type
_entity.pdbx_description
1 polymer ?
#
loop_
_entity_poly.entity_id
_entity_poly.type
_entity_poly.pdbx_seq_one_letter_code
_entity_poly.pdbx_strand_id
1 'polypeptide(L)'
;MYKRQLQVECNKKFAYSADETLKLIQSLYEKKVATYPRVDTTFLSDDIYPKCPGILKGLRDYQALTAPLDGATLPKSKKVFDNSKVTDHHAIIPTGQPPQNLTDMERRVFDLIARRFIAVFYPDCLFATTTVIGEVEQIEFKVSGKQILEPGWRVVFGTPSAQSQEEKEEKSGEEENVLPAFVVGESGPHLPDLYEKWTQPPRPYTEATLLRAMETAGKLVDNDELRDALKENGIGRPSTRAAIIETLFKRNYIRKEKKNLIACLLYTSDAADEL
;
A
#
# COMPACT_ATOMS: atom_id res chain seq x y z
N MET A 1 -4.52 -5.78 8.13
CA MET A 1 -3.52 -4.74 7.72
C MET A 1 -2.45 -4.67 8.80
N TYR A 2 -1.16 -4.53 8.48
CA TYR A 2 -0.14 -4.31 9.50
C TYR A 2 0.33 -2.85 9.52
N LYS A 3 1.03 -2.47 10.60
CA LYS A 3 1.39 -1.08 10.91
C LYS A 3 1.99 -0.31 9.72
N ARG A 4 3.02 -0.87 9.04
CA ARG A 4 3.65 -0.19 7.91
C ARG A 4 2.69 0.03 6.73
N GLN A 5 1.86 -0.96 6.39
CA GLN A 5 0.88 -0.76 5.31
C GLN A 5 -0.03 0.42 5.61
N LEU A 6 -0.48 0.52 6.87
CA LEU A 6 -1.35 1.60 7.28
C LEU A 6 -0.62 2.95 7.28
N GLN A 7 0.65 3.00 7.72
CA GLN A 7 1.48 4.21 7.62
C GLN A 7 1.68 4.66 6.18
N VAL A 8 1.96 3.72 5.26
CA VAL A 8 2.10 4.01 3.82
C VAL A 8 0.80 4.54 3.22
N GLU A 9 -0.33 3.91 3.51
CA GLU A 9 -1.64 4.34 2.99
C GLU A 9 -2.05 5.70 3.56
N CYS A 10 -1.84 5.95 4.85
CA CYS A 10 -2.14 7.24 5.48
C CYS A 10 -1.25 8.36 4.91
N ASN A 11 0.04 8.10 4.68
CA ASN A 11 0.93 9.07 4.08
C ASN A 11 0.52 9.39 2.64
N LYS A 12 0.21 8.38 1.83
CA LYS A 12 -0.24 8.57 0.44
C LYS A 12 -1.54 9.36 0.35
N LYS A 13 -2.56 8.97 1.13
CA LYS A 13 -3.91 9.55 1.03
C LYS A 13 -4.08 10.86 1.78
N PHE A 14 -3.44 11.00 2.92
CA PHE A 14 -3.70 12.10 3.87
C PHE A 14 -2.45 12.91 4.19
N ALA A 15 -1.29 12.55 3.66
CA ALA A 15 0.01 13.14 3.97
C ALA A 15 0.41 13.06 5.47
N TYR A 16 -0.19 12.11 6.24
CA TYR A 16 0.18 11.89 7.63
C TYR A 16 1.59 11.32 7.72
N SER A 17 2.34 11.75 8.74
CA SER A 17 3.65 11.17 9.01
C SER A 17 3.51 9.74 9.56
N ALA A 18 4.61 9.01 9.56
CA ALA A 18 4.65 7.66 10.13
C ALA A 18 4.37 7.67 11.64
N ASP A 19 4.84 8.71 12.35
CA ASP A 19 4.64 8.89 13.79
C ASP A 19 3.20 9.31 14.12
N GLU A 20 2.64 10.29 13.37
CA GLU A 20 1.23 10.67 13.50
C GLU A 20 0.30 9.48 13.30
N THR A 21 0.53 8.70 12.24
CA THR A 21 -0.27 7.50 11.98
C THR A 21 -0.17 6.52 13.14
N LEU A 22 1.03 6.30 13.71
CA LEU A 22 1.19 5.40 14.85
C LEU A 22 0.43 5.89 16.08
N LYS A 23 0.46 7.19 16.37
CA LYS A 23 -0.32 7.80 17.47
C LYS A 23 -1.82 7.63 17.28
N LEU A 24 -2.30 7.83 16.04
CA LEU A 24 -3.72 7.66 15.71
C LEU A 24 -4.18 6.19 15.88
N ILE A 25 -3.38 5.22 15.42
CA ILE A 25 -3.70 3.80 15.61
C ILE A 25 -3.67 3.43 17.10
N GLN A 26 -2.72 3.96 17.86
CA GLN A 26 -2.64 3.74 19.30
C GLN A 26 -3.90 4.27 20.00
N SER A 27 -4.36 5.46 19.63
CA SER A 27 -5.61 6.04 20.16
C SER A 27 -6.83 5.19 19.80
N LEU A 28 -6.93 4.66 18.56
CA LEU A 28 -8.01 3.76 18.18
C LEU A 28 -8.02 2.46 19.00
N TYR A 29 -6.83 1.94 19.32
CA TYR A 29 -6.70 0.78 20.21
C TYR A 29 -7.15 1.10 21.64
N GLU A 30 -6.73 2.23 22.22
CA GLU A 30 -7.13 2.68 23.56
C GLU A 30 -8.64 2.91 23.64
N LYS A 31 -9.25 3.41 22.57
CA LYS A 31 -10.72 3.53 22.42
C LYS A 31 -11.41 2.19 22.14
N LYS A 32 -10.66 1.09 22.09
CA LYS A 32 -11.16 -0.29 21.88
C LYS A 32 -11.89 -0.50 20.54
N VAL A 33 -11.68 0.33 19.54
CA VAL A 33 -12.30 0.20 18.22
C VAL A 33 -11.42 -0.54 17.20
N ALA A 34 -10.11 -0.60 17.45
CA ALA A 34 -9.16 -1.40 16.68
C ALA A 34 -8.31 -2.29 17.58
N THR A 35 -7.72 -3.36 17.03
CA THR A 35 -6.83 -4.26 17.75
C THR A 35 -5.43 -3.67 17.92
N TYR A 36 -4.53 -4.36 18.64
CA TYR A 36 -3.21 -3.87 19.02
C TYR A 36 -2.39 -3.39 17.81
N PRO A 37 -1.78 -2.18 17.89
CA PRO A 37 -1.19 -1.52 16.72
C PRO A 37 0.23 -1.94 16.35
N ARG A 38 1.00 -2.51 17.30
CA ARG A 38 2.42 -2.82 17.08
C ARG A 38 2.61 -4.24 16.59
N VAL A 39 2.06 -4.53 15.41
CA VAL A 39 2.10 -5.85 14.79
C VAL A 39 2.91 -5.81 13.50
N ASP A 40 3.55 -6.94 13.19
CA ASP A 40 4.43 -7.12 12.03
C ASP A 40 3.86 -8.10 11.01
N THR A 41 2.67 -8.66 11.28
CA THR A 41 1.97 -9.58 10.38
C THR A 41 0.76 -8.96 9.71
N THR A 42 0.46 -9.45 8.50
CA THR A 42 -0.78 -9.16 7.77
C THR A 42 -1.84 -10.22 7.97
N PHE A 43 -1.49 -11.31 8.67
CA PHE A 43 -2.33 -12.48 8.84
C PHE A 43 -3.16 -12.43 10.11
N LEU A 44 -4.27 -13.15 10.08
CA LEU A 44 -5.13 -13.42 11.22
C LEU A 44 -4.91 -14.86 11.68
N SER A 45 -5.04 -15.09 12.99
CA SER A 45 -5.08 -16.42 13.55
C SER A 45 -6.45 -17.07 13.37
N ASP A 46 -6.50 -18.38 13.37
CA ASP A 46 -7.73 -19.15 13.14
C ASP A 46 -8.82 -18.91 14.19
N ASP A 47 -8.45 -18.55 15.42
CA ASP A 47 -9.37 -18.22 16.51
C ASP A 47 -10.12 -16.89 16.29
N ILE A 48 -9.65 -16.04 15.37
CA ILE A 48 -10.32 -14.81 14.97
C ILE A 48 -11.46 -15.08 13.98
N TYR A 49 -11.35 -16.14 13.16
CA TYR A 49 -12.33 -16.43 12.13
C TYR A 49 -13.78 -16.52 12.65
N PRO A 50 -14.08 -17.24 13.75
CA PRO A 50 -15.43 -17.30 14.30
C PRO A 50 -15.98 -15.95 14.79
N LYS A 51 -15.11 -14.99 15.08
CA LYS A 51 -15.46 -13.65 15.55
C LYS A 51 -15.78 -12.69 14.40
N CYS A 52 -15.33 -13.00 13.18
CA CYS A 52 -15.47 -12.11 12.01
C CYS A 52 -16.92 -11.72 11.69
N PRO A 53 -17.92 -12.61 11.70
CA PRO A 53 -19.32 -12.22 11.47
C PRO A 53 -19.81 -11.17 12.48
N GLY A 54 -19.47 -11.35 13.77
CA GLY A 54 -19.81 -10.37 14.81
C GLY A 54 -19.14 -9.02 14.62
N ILE A 55 -17.87 -9.03 14.22
CA ILE A 55 -17.13 -7.80 13.91
C ILE A 55 -17.76 -7.07 12.74
N LEU A 56 -18.08 -7.77 11.63
CA LEU A 56 -18.73 -7.18 10.45
C LEU A 56 -20.10 -6.57 10.82
N LYS A 57 -20.90 -7.25 11.61
CA LYS A 57 -22.19 -6.75 12.09
C LYS A 57 -22.05 -5.50 12.96
N GLY A 58 -20.94 -5.37 13.70
CA GLY A 58 -20.64 -4.18 14.51
C GLY A 58 -20.25 -2.95 13.69
N LEU A 59 -19.88 -3.10 12.43
CA LEU A 59 -19.49 -2.01 11.52
C LEU A 59 -20.72 -1.34 10.88
N ARG A 60 -21.57 -0.73 11.69
CA ARG A 60 -22.87 -0.17 11.26
C ARG A 60 -22.76 0.90 10.18
N ASP A 61 -21.73 1.74 10.22
CA ASP A 61 -21.50 2.81 9.24
C ASP A 61 -21.11 2.24 7.85
N TYR A 62 -20.79 0.94 7.78
CA TYR A 62 -20.39 0.22 6.57
C TYR A 62 -21.45 -0.79 6.11
N GLN A 63 -22.70 -0.65 6.56
CA GLN A 63 -23.77 -1.62 6.29
C GLN A 63 -23.95 -1.91 4.79
N ALA A 64 -23.84 -0.91 3.93
CA ALA A 64 -23.92 -1.10 2.48
C ALA A 64 -22.84 -2.06 1.94
N LEU A 65 -21.68 -2.12 2.61
CA LEU A 65 -20.56 -3.00 2.24
C LEU A 65 -20.60 -4.34 2.97
N THR A 66 -21.22 -4.42 4.13
CA THR A 66 -21.32 -5.67 4.91
C THR A 66 -22.58 -6.47 4.60
N ALA A 67 -23.65 -5.84 4.11
CA ALA A 67 -24.91 -6.52 3.76
C ALA A 67 -24.74 -7.70 2.78
N PRO A 68 -23.90 -7.64 1.73
CA PRO A 68 -23.68 -8.79 0.86
C PRO A 68 -23.01 -9.99 1.55
N LEU A 69 -22.39 -9.77 2.70
CA LEU A 69 -21.70 -10.79 3.50
C LEU A 69 -22.57 -11.34 4.65
N ASP A 70 -23.72 -10.72 4.91
CA ASP A 70 -24.60 -11.10 6.00
C ASP A 70 -25.30 -12.44 5.70
N GLY A 71 -25.26 -13.35 6.65
CA GLY A 71 -25.83 -14.70 6.50
C GLY A 71 -25.05 -15.63 5.56
N ALA A 72 -24.00 -15.16 4.89
CA ALA A 72 -23.15 -15.99 4.04
C ALA A 72 -22.03 -16.66 4.87
N THR A 73 -21.59 -17.84 4.42
CA THR A 73 -20.35 -18.44 4.93
C THR A 73 -19.17 -17.62 4.44
N LEU A 74 -18.48 -16.93 5.36
CA LEU A 74 -17.34 -16.10 5.01
C LEU A 74 -16.19 -16.95 4.44
N PRO A 75 -15.51 -16.51 3.38
CA PRO A 75 -14.35 -17.24 2.86
C PRO A 75 -13.21 -17.27 3.89
N LYS A 76 -12.67 -18.48 4.17
CA LYS A 76 -11.49 -18.67 5.01
C LYS A 76 -10.29 -18.96 4.13
N SER A 77 -9.63 -17.93 3.64
CA SER A 77 -8.47 -18.06 2.77
C SER A 77 -7.16 -18.15 3.58
N LYS A 78 -6.26 -19.04 3.20
CA LYS A 78 -4.87 -19.10 3.73
C LYS A 78 -4.06 -17.82 3.44
N LYS A 79 -4.50 -16.98 2.49
CA LYS A 79 -3.92 -15.65 2.24
C LYS A 79 -4.20 -14.67 3.39
N VAL A 80 -5.19 -14.98 4.24
CA VAL A 80 -5.65 -14.13 5.34
C VAL A 80 -5.47 -14.83 6.69
N PHE A 81 -5.87 -16.09 6.81
CA PHE A 81 -5.82 -16.88 8.03
C PHE A 81 -4.68 -17.90 7.95
N ASP A 82 -3.61 -17.66 8.70
CA ASP A 82 -2.45 -18.54 8.74
C ASP A 82 -1.74 -18.40 10.09
N ASN A 83 -1.95 -19.37 11.00
CA ASN A 83 -1.35 -19.36 12.33
C ASN A 83 0.18 -19.36 12.30
N SER A 84 0.80 -19.97 11.27
CA SER A 84 2.26 -20.05 11.17
C SER A 84 2.91 -18.67 10.93
N LYS A 85 2.14 -17.69 10.49
CA LYS A 85 2.57 -16.31 10.20
C LYS A 85 2.11 -15.30 11.24
N VAL A 86 1.50 -15.76 12.31
CA VAL A 86 1.09 -14.95 13.47
C VAL A 86 1.96 -15.36 14.64
N THR A 87 2.76 -14.41 15.14
CA THR A 87 3.59 -14.62 16.34
C THR A 87 2.80 -14.21 17.60
N ASP A 88 3.09 -13.04 18.17
CA ASP A 88 2.45 -12.55 19.39
C ASP A 88 1.07 -11.93 19.15
N HIS A 89 0.89 -11.24 18.02
CA HIS A 89 -0.32 -10.52 17.67
C HIS A 89 -0.68 -10.71 16.20
N HIS A 90 -1.98 -10.84 15.91
CA HIS A 90 -2.52 -10.87 14.56
C HIS A 90 -2.58 -9.46 13.93
N ALA A 91 -2.90 -9.38 12.65
CA ALA A 91 -3.07 -8.11 11.92
C ALA A 91 -4.05 -7.15 12.61
N ILE A 92 -3.89 -5.86 12.35
CA ILE A 92 -4.80 -4.81 12.85
C ILE A 92 -6.14 -4.94 12.14
N ILE A 93 -7.20 -5.12 12.93
CA ILE A 93 -8.60 -5.22 12.47
C ILE A 93 -9.50 -4.39 13.38
N PRO A 94 -10.74 -4.06 12.95
CA PRO A 94 -11.76 -3.51 13.83
C PRO A 94 -12.14 -4.52 14.91
N THR A 95 -12.65 -4.04 16.05
CA THR A 95 -13.15 -4.90 17.14
C THR A 95 -14.63 -5.20 17.02
N GLY A 96 -15.36 -4.49 16.14
CA GLY A 96 -16.82 -4.53 16.05
C GLY A 96 -17.52 -3.59 17.04
N GLN A 97 -16.77 -2.89 17.90
CA GLN A 97 -17.32 -1.83 18.73
C GLN A 97 -17.64 -0.59 17.89
N PRO A 98 -18.76 0.09 18.15
CA PRO A 98 -19.11 1.30 17.42
C PRO A 98 -18.07 2.40 17.67
N PRO A 99 -17.58 3.07 16.63
CA PRO A 99 -16.60 4.12 16.76
C PRO A 99 -17.24 5.39 17.33
N GLN A 100 -17.12 5.59 18.65
CA GLN A 100 -17.61 6.79 19.31
C GLN A 100 -16.46 7.78 19.59
N ASN A 101 -16.74 9.07 19.51
CA ASN A 101 -15.82 10.15 19.85
C ASN A 101 -14.46 10.09 19.09
N LEU A 102 -14.50 9.73 17.81
CA LEU A 102 -13.33 9.78 16.95
C LEU A 102 -13.16 11.18 16.36
N THR A 103 -11.93 11.68 16.39
CA THR A 103 -11.55 12.86 15.60
C THR A 103 -11.62 12.53 14.10
N ASP A 104 -11.62 13.54 13.25
CA ASP A 104 -11.64 13.32 11.79
C ASP A 104 -10.42 12.54 11.30
N MET A 105 -9.24 12.77 11.90
CA MET A 105 -8.04 12.03 11.58
C MET A 105 -8.16 10.56 11.98
N GLU A 106 -8.64 10.28 13.18
CA GLU A 106 -8.88 8.90 13.65
C GLU A 106 -9.92 8.21 12.80
N ARG A 107 -11.00 8.92 12.42
CA ARG A 107 -12.06 8.37 11.54
C ARG A 107 -11.50 7.96 10.18
N ARG A 108 -10.63 8.76 9.58
CA ARG A 108 -9.95 8.42 8.31
C ARG A 108 -9.08 7.17 8.44
N VAL A 109 -8.32 7.06 9.52
CA VAL A 109 -7.49 5.87 9.77
C VAL A 109 -8.34 4.64 10.05
N PHE A 110 -9.43 4.78 10.82
CA PHE A 110 -10.37 3.70 11.09
C PHE A 110 -11.06 3.22 9.81
N ASP A 111 -11.45 4.14 8.91
CA ASP A 111 -12.05 3.80 7.61
C ASP A 111 -11.13 2.90 6.77
N LEU A 112 -9.82 3.20 6.73
CA LEU A 112 -8.85 2.34 6.05
C LEU A 112 -8.78 0.93 6.65
N ILE A 113 -8.82 0.82 7.99
CA ILE A 113 -8.79 -0.46 8.70
C ILE A 113 -10.08 -1.25 8.41
N ALA A 114 -11.24 -0.59 8.55
CA ALA A 114 -12.54 -1.21 8.37
C ALA A 114 -12.74 -1.71 6.93
N ARG A 115 -12.50 -0.86 5.93
CA ARG A 115 -12.62 -1.25 4.52
C ARG A 115 -11.67 -2.39 4.16
N ARG A 116 -10.42 -2.36 4.66
CA ARG A 116 -9.47 -3.44 4.39
C ARG A 116 -9.92 -4.75 5.03
N PHE A 117 -10.52 -4.71 6.21
CA PHE A 117 -11.09 -5.89 6.87
C PHE A 117 -12.29 -6.45 6.10
N ILE A 118 -13.22 -5.60 5.66
CA ILE A 118 -14.38 -6.01 4.86
C ILE A 118 -13.92 -6.63 3.53
N ALA A 119 -12.96 -5.99 2.85
CA ALA A 119 -12.47 -6.41 1.54
C ALA A 119 -11.89 -7.84 1.50
N VAL A 120 -11.38 -8.37 2.63
CA VAL A 120 -10.81 -9.74 2.64
C VAL A 120 -11.87 -10.83 2.53
N PHE A 121 -13.16 -10.50 2.70
CA PHE A 121 -14.29 -11.42 2.56
C PHE A 121 -15.01 -11.29 1.21
N TYR A 122 -14.59 -10.35 0.38
CA TYR A 122 -15.08 -10.22 -0.98
C TYR A 122 -14.31 -11.14 -1.94
N PRO A 123 -14.90 -11.52 -3.10
CA PRO A 123 -14.19 -12.30 -4.11
C PRO A 123 -12.99 -11.56 -4.68
N ASP A 124 -12.08 -12.31 -5.26
CA ASP A 124 -10.92 -11.73 -5.95
C ASP A 124 -11.38 -10.86 -7.13
N CYS A 125 -10.62 -9.80 -7.43
CA CYS A 125 -10.82 -9.00 -8.63
C CYS A 125 -10.30 -9.79 -9.83
N LEU A 126 -11.16 -10.01 -10.81
CA LEU A 126 -10.81 -10.66 -12.07
C LEU A 126 -10.52 -9.61 -13.14
N PHE A 127 -9.43 -9.75 -13.82
CA PHE A 127 -9.06 -8.88 -14.93
C PHE A 127 -8.44 -9.69 -16.08
N ALA A 128 -8.66 -9.21 -17.30
CA ALA A 128 -7.98 -9.69 -18.49
C ALA A 128 -6.79 -8.78 -18.81
N THR A 129 -5.66 -9.36 -19.15
CA THR A 129 -4.51 -8.64 -19.68
C THR A 129 -4.29 -9.06 -21.12
N THR A 130 -4.30 -8.09 -22.03
CA THR A 130 -3.99 -8.31 -23.45
C THR A 130 -2.64 -7.68 -23.74
N THR A 131 -1.75 -8.45 -24.34
CA THR A 131 -0.47 -7.94 -24.85
C THR A 131 -0.44 -8.17 -26.36
N VAL A 132 -0.23 -7.09 -27.09
CA VAL A 132 -0.13 -7.12 -28.55
C VAL A 132 1.30 -6.79 -28.94
N ILE A 133 1.89 -7.60 -29.79
CA ILE A 133 3.19 -7.38 -30.41
C ILE A 133 2.93 -7.20 -31.90
N GLY A 134 3.26 -6.03 -32.43
CA GLY A 134 3.23 -5.73 -33.85
C GLY A 134 4.67 -5.61 -34.37
N GLU A 135 4.87 -5.90 -35.66
CA GLU A 135 6.15 -5.78 -36.32
C GLU A 135 6.02 -4.93 -37.59
N VAL A 136 6.93 -3.98 -37.74
CA VAL A 136 7.08 -3.18 -38.95
C VAL A 136 8.55 -3.14 -39.31
N GLU A 137 8.95 -3.66 -40.49
CA GLU A 137 10.33 -3.69 -40.95
C GLU A 137 11.34 -4.21 -39.92
N GLN A 138 10.99 -5.33 -39.26
CA GLN A 138 11.80 -5.98 -38.19
C GLN A 138 11.89 -5.17 -36.87
N ILE A 139 11.12 -4.11 -36.72
CA ILE A 139 11.01 -3.36 -35.46
C ILE A 139 9.75 -3.81 -34.74
N GLU A 140 9.91 -4.29 -33.51
CA GLU A 140 8.80 -4.72 -32.68
C GLU A 140 8.16 -3.52 -31.93
N PHE A 141 6.86 -3.45 -31.97
CA PHE A 141 6.01 -2.55 -31.19
C PHE A 141 5.18 -3.36 -30.21
N LYS A 142 5.25 -2.99 -28.94
CA LYS A 142 4.53 -3.68 -27.88
C LYS A 142 3.56 -2.75 -27.16
N VAL A 143 2.31 -3.18 -27.05
CA VAL A 143 1.30 -2.51 -26.22
C VAL A 143 0.65 -3.54 -25.28
N SER A 144 0.34 -3.14 -24.07
CA SER A 144 -0.39 -3.97 -23.09
C SER A 144 -1.59 -3.21 -22.57
N GLY A 145 -2.72 -3.90 -22.55
CA GLY A 145 -3.96 -3.41 -21.98
C GLY A 145 -4.42 -4.27 -20.81
N LYS A 146 -5.23 -3.68 -19.94
CA LYS A 146 -5.85 -4.34 -18.80
C LYS A 146 -7.31 -3.92 -18.72
N GLN A 147 -8.19 -4.90 -18.65
CA GLN A 147 -9.63 -4.71 -18.49
C GLN A 147 -10.10 -5.44 -17.25
N ILE A 148 -10.82 -4.75 -16.36
CA ILE A 148 -11.42 -5.37 -15.19
C ILE A 148 -12.72 -6.06 -15.64
N LEU A 149 -12.79 -7.39 -15.47
CA LEU A 149 -13.97 -8.19 -15.76
C LEU A 149 -14.93 -8.21 -14.57
N GLU A 150 -14.40 -8.45 -13.38
CA GLU A 150 -15.15 -8.44 -12.13
C GLU A 150 -14.37 -7.64 -11.09
N PRO A 151 -14.94 -6.57 -10.52
CA PRO A 151 -14.23 -5.71 -9.59
C PRO A 151 -13.91 -6.37 -8.24
N GLY A 152 -14.69 -7.39 -7.84
CA GLY A 152 -14.47 -8.13 -6.60
C GLY A 152 -14.27 -7.20 -5.38
N TRP A 153 -13.24 -7.45 -4.58
CA TRP A 153 -12.94 -6.67 -3.37
C TRP A 153 -12.72 -5.17 -3.63
N ARG A 154 -12.46 -4.75 -4.87
CA ARG A 154 -12.20 -3.33 -5.20
C ARG A 154 -13.42 -2.45 -4.95
N VAL A 155 -14.64 -2.98 -5.03
CA VAL A 155 -15.88 -2.24 -4.76
C VAL A 155 -15.92 -1.64 -3.35
N VAL A 156 -15.23 -2.26 -2.39
CA VAL A 156 -15.15 -1.78 -1.00
C VAL A 156 -14.44 -0.43 -0.89
N PHE A 157 -13.53 -0.13 -1.82
CA PHE A 157 -12.76 1.11 -1.83
C PHE A 157 -13.40 2.20 -2.71
N GLY A 158 -14.51 1.89 -3.36
CA GLY A 158 -15.18 2.75 -4.34
C GLY A 158 -14.49 2.74 -5.71
N THR A 159 -15.21 3.20 -6.72
CA THR A 159 -14.61 3.46 -8.03
C THR A 159 -13.57 4.57 -7.85
N PRO A 160 -12.42 4.52 -8.53
CA PRO A 160 -11.46 5.62 -8.52
C PRO A 160 -12.12 6.86 -9.13
N SER A 161 -12.83 7.64 -8.32
CA SER A 161 -13.30 8.96 -8.75
C SER A 161 -12.09 9.87 -8.77
N ALA A 162 -11.80 10.43 -9.95
CA ALA A 162 -10.89 11.58 -10.17
C ALA A 162 -9.78 11.74 -9.11
N GLN A 163 -8.94 10.71 -8.98
CA GLN A 163 -7.73 10.82 -8.16
C GLN A 163 -6.80 11.84 -8.83
N SER A 164 -6.10 12.61 -8.02
CA SER A 164 -5.16 13.63 -8.51
C SER A 164 -4.19 13.01 -9.52
N GLN A 165 -3.76 13.80 -10.50
CA GLN A 165 -2.83 13.36 -11.56
C GLN A 165 -1.54 12.74 -10.98
N GLU A 166 -1.13 13.16 -9.77
CA GLU A 166 0.04 12.60 -9.06
C GLU A 166 -0.15 11.13 -8.62
N GLU A 167 -1.38 10.70 -8.27
CA GLU A 167 -1.66 9.29 -7.94
C GLU A 167 -1.74 8.39 -9.18
N LYS A 168 -2.07 8.98 -10.34
CA LYS A 168 -2.10 8.26 -11.61
C LYS A 168 -0.70 7.81 -12.04
N GLU A 169 0.32 8.64 -11.87
CA GLU A 169 1.69 8.34 -12.29
C GLU A 169 2.36 7.24 -11.43
N GLU A 170 2.02 7.09 -10.15
CA GLU A 170 2.51 5.97 -9.32
C GLU A 170 1.81 4.64 -9.61
N LYS A 171 0.60 4.69 -10.20
CA LYS A 171 -0.24 3.53 -10.48
C LYS A 171 -0.23 3.10 -11.95
N SER A 172 0.78 3.47 -12.73
CA SER A 172 0.87 3.18 -14.18
C SER A 172 0.68 1.69 -14.58
N GLY A 173 0.54 0.78 -13.61
CA GLY A 173 0.20 -0.64 -13.82
C GLY A 173 -1.22 -1.04 -13.41
N GLU A 174 -2.03 -0.14 -12.84
CA GLU A 174 -3.37 -0.47 -12.30
C GLU A 174 -4.53 0.23 -13.03
N GLU A 175 -4.24 1.17 -13.95
CA GLU A 175 -5.29 1.80 -14.76
C GLU A 175 -5.83 0.84 -15.82
N GLU A 176 -7.15 0.89 -16.03
CA GLU A 176 -7.76 0.21 -17.16
C GLU A 176 -7.29 0.89 -18.44
N ASN A 177 -6.58 0.15 -19.25
CA ASN A 177 -6.26 0.49 -20.63
C ASN A 177 -6.87 -0.57 -21.51
N VAL A 178 -8.11 -0.34 -21.92
CA VAL A 178 -8.83 -1.30 -22.77
C VAL A 178 -8.34 -1.13 -24.20
N LEU A 179 -7.67 -2.16 -24.69
CA LEU A 179 -7.26 -2.21 -26.09
C LEU A 179 -8.45 -2.64 -26.98
N PRO A 180 -8.49 -2.19 -28.25
CA PRO A 180 -9.41 -2.73 -29.23
C PRO A 180 -9.15 -4.23 -29.43
N ALA A 181 -10.10 -4.91 -30.03
CA ALA A 181 -9.93 -6.32 -30.41
C ALA A 181 -8.92 -6.43 -31.56
N PHE A 182 -7.85 -7.19 -31.34
CA PHE A 182 -6.84 -7.51 -32.33
C PHE A 182 -6.99 -8.97 -32.80
N VAL A 183 -6.72 -9.22 -34.09
CA VAL A 183 -6.67 -10.55 -34.64
C VAL A 183 -5.22 -10.89 -35.00
N VAL A 184 -4.78 -12.10 -34.67
CA VAL A 184 -3.41 -12.54 -34.98
C VAL A 184 -3.19 -12.55 -36.49
N GLY A 185 -2.15 -11.85 -36.92
CA GLY A 185 -1.80 -11.72 -38.35
C GLY A 185 -2.55 -10.62 -39.10
N GLU A 186 -3.37 -9.81 -38.41
CA GLU A 186 -3.94 -8.61 -39.04
C GLU A 186 -2.84 -7.62 -39.40
N SER A 187 -3.02 -6.89 -40.47
CA SER A 187 -2.13 -5.83 -40.95
C SER A 187 -2.91 -4.60 -41.35
N GLY A 188 -2.28 -3.45 -41.27
CA GLY A 188 -2.92 -2.17 -41.59
C GLY A 188 -1.91 -1.06 -41.86
N PRO A 189 -2.37 0.12 -42.24
CA PRO A 189 -1.49 1.27 -42.41
C PRO A 189 -0.84 1.66 -41.08
N HIS A 190 0.46 1.90 -41.13
CA HIS A 190 1.24 2.34 -39.96
C HIS A 190 1.71 3.79 -40.18
N LEU A 191 1.40 4.67 -39.22
CA LEU A 191 1.88 6.05 -39.18
C LEU A 191 2.71 6.19 -37.90
N PRO A 192 4.05 6.11 -38.00
CA PRO A 192 4.91 6.20 -36.83
C PRO A 192 5.07 7.64 -36.37
N ASP A 193 4.95 7.85 -35.06
CA ASP A 193 5.29 9.10 -34.40
C ASP A 193 6.55 8.90 -33.56
N LEU A 194 7.59 9.71 -33.80
CA LEU A 194 8.82 9.69 -33.01
C LEU A 194 8.75 10.76 -31.91
N TYR A 195 8.77 10.30 -30.66
CA TYR A 195 8.84 11.17 -29.49
C TYR A 195 10.20 11.07 -28.82
N GLU A 196 10.96 12.15 -28.78
CA GLU A 196 12.14 12.24 -27.95
C GLU A 196 11.76 12.39 -26.49
N LYS A 197 12.31 11.55 -25.62
CA LYS A 197 12.12 11.62 -24.18
C LYS A 197 13.47 11.61 -23.46
N TRP A 198 13.57 12.46 -22.46
CA TRP A 198 14.74 12.49 -21.58
C TRP A 198 14.52 11.58 -20.39
N THR A 199 15.55 10.86 -19.99
CA THR A 199 15.55 10.12 -18.72
C THR A 199 15.37 11.12 -17.57
N GLN A 200 14.53 10.76 -16.61
CA GLN A 200 14.32 11.56 -15.42
C GLN A 200 15.14 10.99 -14.26
N PRO A 201 15.71 11.84 -13.39
CA PRO A 201 16.34 11.35 -12.17
C PRO A 201 15.34 10.63 -11.29
N PRO A 202 15.80 9.72 -10.39
CA PRO A 202 14.93 9.09 -9.42
C PRO A 202 14.14 10.13 -8.62
N ARG A 203 12.86 9.85 -8.38
CA ARG A 203 12.01 10.75 -7.58
C ARG A 203 12.52 10.82 -6.13
N PRO A 204 12.46 11.98 -5.48
CA PRO A 204 12.75 12.09 -4.05
C PRO A 204 11.89 11.14 -3.24
N TYR A 205 12.42 10.65 -2.12
CA TYR A 205 11.65 9.82 -1.22
C TYR A 205 10.51 10.60 -0.56
N THR A 206 9.39 9.95 -0.36
CA THR A 206 8.37 10.34 0.62
C THR A 206 8.54 9.48 1.87
N GLU A 207 7.89 9.81 2.99
CA GLU A 207 7.94 8.92 4.16
C GLU A 207 7.45 7.51 3.84
N ALA A 208 6.42 7.39 3.00
CA ALA A 208 5.90 6.10 2.55
C ALA A 208 6.95 5.29 1.77
N THR A 209 7.62 5.92 0.81
CA THR A 209 8.64 5.24 -0.01
C THR A 209 9.92 4.97 0.79
N LEU A 210 10.29 5.87 1.73
CA LEU A 210 11.42 5.66 2.64
C LEU A 210 11.16 4.47 3.58
N LEU A 211 9.99 4.37 4.20
CA LEU A 211 9.63 3.21 5.01
C LEU A 211 9.72 1.89 4.23
N ARG A 212 9.32 1.90 2.96
CA ARG A 212 9.46 0.74 2.08
C ARG A 212 10.92 0.44 1.76
N ALA A 213 11.71 1.47 1.42
CA ALA A 213 13.14 1.31 1.15
C ALA A 213 13.90 0.78 2.37
N MET A 214 13.60 1.29 3.58
CA MET A 214 14.19 0.77 4.83
C MET A 214 13.87 -0.72 5.04
N GLU A 215 12.67 -1.18 4.70
CA GLU A 215 12.30 -2.60 4.84
C GLU A 215 13.00 -3.48 3.81
N THR A 216 13.21 -2.98 2.60
CA THR A 216 13.81 -3.74 1.50
C THR A 216 15.25 -3.33 1.22
N ALA A 217 15.93 -2.74 2.19
CA ALA A 217 17.27 -2.15 2.02
C ALA A 217 18.30 -3.14 1.47
N GLY A 218 18.22 -4.41 1.84
CA GLY A 218 19.11 -5.44 1.28
C GLY A 218 19.04 -5.60 -0.24
N LYS A 219 17.95 -5.13 -0.89
CA LYS A 219 17.85 -5.14 -2.36
C LYS A 219 18.59 -3.99 -3.03
N LEU A 220 18.95 -2.95 -2.28
CA LEU A 220 19.58 -1.73 -2.76
C LEU A 220 21.07 -1.70 -2.51
N VAL A 221 21.63 -2.75 -1.90
CA VAL A 221 23.03 -2.83 -1.50
C VAL A 221 23.78 -3.76 -2.45
N ASP A 222 24.89 -3.27 -3.00
CA ASP A 222 25.71 -4.03 -3.93
C ASP A 222 26.65 -5.03 -3.23
N ASN A 223 26.95 -4.80 -1.95
CA ASN A 223 27.79 -5.69 -1.14
C ASN A 223 26.97 -6.90 -0.64
N ASP A 224 27.43 -8.12 -0.96
CA ASP A 224 26.70 -9.36 -0.64
C ASP A 224 26.60 -9.63 0.86
N GLU A 225 27.64 -9.33 1.65
CA GLU A 225 27.61 -9.51 3.12
C GLU A 225 26.59 -8.56 3.78
N LEU A 226 26.58 -7.29 3.36
CA LEU A 226 25.59 -6.31 3.82
C LEU A 226 24.18 -6.66 3.33
N ARG A 227 24.06 -7.18 2.11
CA ARG A 227 22.78 -7.65 1.55
C ARG A 227 22.19 -8.76 2.40
N ASP A 228 23.00 -9.76 2.79
CA ASP A 228 22.54 -10.87 3.63
C ASP A 228 22.22 -10.41 5.05
N ALA A 229 23.00 -9.50 5.62
CA ALA A 229 22.70 -8.92 6.94
C ALA A 229 21.38 -8.11 6.96
N LEU A 230 21.04 -7.45 5.85
CA LEU A 230 19.81 -6.65 5.72
C LEU A 230 18.60 -7.45 5.18
N LYS A 231 18.80 -8.68 4.74
CA LYS A 231 17.78 -9.50 4.06
C LYS A 231 16.56 -9.79 4.93
N GLU A 232 16.75 -10.02 6.22
CA GLU A 232 15.66 -10.38 7.13
C GLU A 232 14.95 -9.16 7.72
N ASN A 233 15.68 -8.10 8.07
CA ASN A 233 15.15 -7.00 8.88
C ASN A 233 15.18 -5.63 8.19
N GLY A 234 15.95 -5.47 7.12
CA GLY A 234 16.20 -4.17 6.49
C GLY A 234 16.90 -3.18 7.46
N ILE A 235 16.70 -1.89 7.26
CA ILE A 235 17.18 -0.83 8.17
C ILE A 235 16.14 -0.59 9.26
N GLY A 236 16.51 -0.85 10.49
CA GLY A 236 15.65 -0.70 11.66
C GLY A 236 14.53 -1.74 11.74
N ARG A 237 14.07 -2.00 12.95
CA ARG A 237 12.90 -2.89 13.17
C ARG A 237 11.60 -2.16 12.81
N PRO A 238 10.53 -2.85 12.43
CA PRO A 238 9.24 -2.24 12.17
C PRO A 238 8.75 -1.28 13.29
N SER A 239 9.06 -1.60 14.55
CA SER A 239 8.70 -0.76 15.70
C SER A 239 9.49 0.54 15.82
N THR A 240 10.68 0.64 15.23
CA THR A 240 11.60 1.78 15.41
C THR A 240 11.75 2.67 14.19
N ARG A 241 11.34 2.23 12.98
CA ARG A 241 11.53 2.98 11.73
C ARG A 241 10.92 4.38 11.78
N ALA A 242 9.70 4.54 12.33
CA ALA A 242 9.09 5.86 12.47
C ALA A 242 9.94 6.79 13.37
N ALA A 243 10.43 6.29 14.51
CA ALA A 243 11.29 7.05 15.39
C ALA A 243 12.65 7.40 14.77
N ILE A 244 13.19 6.53 13.92
CA ILE A 244 14.42 6.82 13.14
C ILE A 244 14.16 8.00 12.20
N ILE A 245 13.09 7.99 11.43
CA ILE A 245 12.73 9.09 10.52
C ILE A 245 12.54 10.38 11.29
N GLU A 246 11.81 10.37 12.41
CA GLU A 246 11.65 11.54 13.28
C GLU A 246 13.01 12.07 13.83
N THR A 247 13.94 11.16 14.12
CA THR A 247 15.29 11.56 14.55
C THR A 247 16.06 12.27 13.43
N LEU A 248 15.92 11.82 12.18
CA LEU A 248 16.54 12.49 11.04
C LEU A 248 15.99 13.92 10.86
N PHE A 249 14.67 14.12 11.05
CA PHE A 249 14.10 15.46 11.03
C PHE A 249 14.60 16.32 12.20
N LYS A 250 14.59 15.80 13.44
CA LYS A 250 15.05 16.52 14.64
C LYS A 250 16.51 16.94 14.55
N ARG A 251 17.35 16.16 13.88
CA ARG A 251 18.77 16.46 13.67
C ARG A 251 19.04 17.30 12.42
N ASN A 252 17.98 17.71 11.71
CA ASN A 252 18.09 18.46 10.45
C ASN A 252 18.92 17.76 9.37
N TYR A 253 18.98 16.42 9.38
CA TYR A 253 19.59 15.65 8.30
C TYR A 253 18.70 15.61 7.07
N ILE A 254 17.38 15.65 7.28
CA ILE A 254 16.37 15.73 6.21
C ILE A 254 15.33 16.80 6.55
N ARG A 255 14.76 17.39 5.52
CA ARG A 255 13.60 18.28 5.63
C ARG A 255 12.49 17.83 4.69
N LYS A 256 11.28 18.25 4.97
CA LYS A 256 10.10 17.95 4.14
C LYS A 256 9.80 19.14 3.23
N GLU A 257 9.71 18.88 1.93
CA GLU A 257 9.20 19.83 0.95
C GLU A 257 7.95 19.24 0.32
N LYS A 258 6.77 19.76 0.70
CA LYS A 258 5.46 19.15 0.42
C LYS A 258 5.40 17.70 0.96
N LYS A 259 5.38 16.70 0.09
CA LYS A 259 5.43 15.26 0.44
C LYS A 259 6.84 14.69 0.37
N ASN A 260 7.77 15.38 -0.27
CA ASN A 260 9.12 14.89 -0.55
C ASN A 260 10.06 15.09 0.62
N LEU A 261 10.99 14.17 0.80
CA LEU A 261 12.09 14.23 1.75
C LEU A 261 13.35 14.66 1.02
N ILE A 262 13.94 15.74 1.48
CA ILE A 262 15.15 16.33 0.90
C ILE A 262 16.27 16.26 1.93
N ALA A 263 17.45 15.79 1.54
CA ALA A 263 18.62 15.84 2.38
C ALA A 263 19.08 17.29 2.60
N CYS A 264 19.47 17.62 3.85
CA CYS A 264 19.98 18.95 4.17
C CYS A 264 21.47 19.04 3.81
N LEU A 265 21.91 20.22 3.36
CA LEU A 265 23.28 20.47 2.93
C LEU A 265 24.33 20.12 4.00
N LEU A 266 24.01 20.27 5.28
CA LEU A 266 24.90 19.91 6.39
C LEU A 266 25.31 18.44 6.39
N TYR A 267 24.49 17.56 5.79
CA TYR A 267 24.79 16.12 5.66
C TYR A 267 25.61 15.80 4.40
N THR A 268 25.52 16.64 3.37
CA THR A 268 26.19 16.42 2.10
C THR A 268 27.58 17.06 2.03
N SER A 269 27.87 18.09 2.84
CA SER A 269 29.16 18.76 2.86
C SER A 269 30.19 18.07 3.78
N ASP A 270 29.74 17.43 4.85
CA ASP A 270 30.63 16.81 5.86
C ASP A 270 31.25 15.48 5.38
N ALA A 271 30.65 14.84 4.37
CA ALA A 271 31.18 13.60 3.80
C ALA A 271 32.24 13.82 2.69
N ALA A 272 32.42 15.06 2.23
CA ALA A 272 33.36 15.39 1.15
C ALA A 272 34.70 15.97 1.67
N ASP A 273 34.74 16.42 2.93
CA ASP A 273 35.92 17.09 3.50
C ASP A 273 36.81 16.15 4.35
N GLU A 274 36.45 14.86 4.51
CA GLU A 274 37.23 13.86 5.25
C GLU A 274 37.93 12.81 4.35
N LEU A 275 38.11 13.08 3.05
CA LEU A 275 38.86 12.20 2.16
C LEU A 275 40.14 12.94 1.62
#